data_e38974bdbe0700686e73f3237300c11a
#
_entry.id   e38974bdbe0700686e73f3237300c11a
#
_cell.length_a   1.000
_cell.length_b   1.000
_cell.length_c   1.000
_cell.angle_alpha   90.00
_cell.angle_beta   90.00
_cell.angle_gamma   90.00
#
_symmetry.space_group_name_H-M   'P 1'
#
loop_
_entity.id
_entity.type
_entity.pdbx_description
1 polymer ?
#
loop_
_entity_poly.entity_id
_entity_poly.type
_entity_poly.pdbx_seq_one_letter_code
_entity_poly.pdbx_strand_id
1 'polypeptide(L)'
;MFEWRNLVCGVMVVLVPWSLVAQGTDRALLHSDGGTWINGSPAPETSTIFLENLIQTQKGHSAKLDAEGTTVIVQPETVVQFEGDLLVLDHGSLQLSTAREMKVRVNCITVIPITADRTLYDVSDVDGKVRVVASKKDVKVHAQASAFRKTKTGETSDSIVREGEEKTRDEHCVAAAKPVTGIPSNGPLLDSLGAKITGVVVVGLITCYALCRGPEPVSPDKP
;
A
#
# COMPACT_ATOMS: atom_id res chain seq x y z
N MET A 1 40.80 16.49 -38.21
CA MET A 1 39.60 15.67 -37.87
C MET A 1 39.82 15.12 -36.49
N PHE A 2 39.74 16.02 -35.53
CA PHE A 2 40.09 15.71 -34.13
C PHE A 2 38.80 15.28 -33.40
N GLU A 3 38.68 13.97 -33.15
CA GLU A 3 38.32 13.34 -31.89
C GLU A 3 37.01 13.71 -31.20
N TRP A 4 35.95 13.96 -31.96
CA TRP A 4 34.63 14.10 -31.39
C TRP A 4 34.17 12.79 -30.71
N ARG A 5 34.67 11.65 -31.15
CA ARG A 5 34.39 10.31 -30.58
C ARG A 5 34.84 10.16 -29.13
N ASN A 6 35.99 10.74 -28.76
CA ASN A 6 36.52 10.65 -27.40
C ASN A 6 35.79 11.61 -26.44
N LEU A 7 35.26 12.73 -26.95
CA LEU A 7 34.50 13.70 -26.18
C LEU A 7 33.12 13.16 -25.82
N VAL A 8 32.47 12.44 -26.74
CA VAL A 8 31.17 11.80 -26.49
C VAL A 8 31.29 10.66 -25.50
N CYS A 9 32.36 9.84 -25.55
CA CYS A 9 32.59 8.81 -24.52
C CYS A 9 32.87 9.39 -23.13
N GLY A 10 33.63 10.50 -23.05
CA GLY A 10 33.92 11.16 -21.78
C GLY A 10 32.67 11.75 -21.10
N VAL A 11 31.75 12.33 -21.86
CA VAL A 11 30.49 12.86 -21.35
C VAL A 11 29.53 11.77 -20.90
N MET A 12 29.49 10.62 -21.60
CA MET A 12 28.64 9.48 -21.19
C MET A 12 29.10 8.84 -19.90
N VAL A 13 30.39 8.79 -19.61
CA VAL A 13 30.92 8.23 -18.35
C VAL A 13 30.65 9.11 -17.16
N VAL A 14 30.55 10.43 -17.32
CA VAL A 14 30.25 11.39 -16.23
C VAL A 14 28.75 11.43 -15.89
N LEU A 15 27.86 11.10 -16.83
CA LEU A 15 26.40 11.17 -16.61
C LEU A 15 25.80 9.90 -15.97
N VAL A 16 26.51 8.76 -16.00
CA VAL A 16 26.03 7.47 -15.48
C VAL A 16 25.97 7.39 -13.94
N PRO A 17 26.86 8.01 -13.14
CA PRO A 17 26.84 7.80 -11.69
C PRO A 17 25.73 8.55 -10.92
N TRP A 18 25.00 9.48 -11.52
CA TRP A 18 24.00 10.28 -10.80
C TRP A 18 22.61 9.63 -10.74
N SER A 19 22.36 8.57 -11.48
CA SER A 19 21.08 7.85 -11.47
C SER A 19 21.02 6.67 -10.48
N LEU A 20 22.07 6.40 -9.71
CA LEU A 20 22.17 5.25 -8.80
C LEU A 20 21.79 5.57 -7.33
N VAL A 21 21.31 6.75 -7.00
CA VAL A 21 21.13 7.18 -5.60
C VAL A 21 19.65 7.27 -5.15
N ALA A 22 18.70 6.76 -5.91
CA ALA A 22 17.31 6.69 -5.48
C ALA A 22 16.89 5.23 -5.23
N GLN A 23 17.60 4.51 -4.34
CA GLN A 23 17.06 3.26 -3.79
C GLN A 23 16.26 3.63 -2.55
N GLY A 24 14.95 3.78 -2.74
CA GLY A 24 14.00 3.84 -1.64
C GLY A 24 14.06 2.58 -0.78
N THR A 25 13.49 2.64 0.39
CA THR A 25 13.40 1.55 1.39
C THR A 25 12.46 0.44 0.92
N ASP A 26 12.82 -0.23 -0.16
CA ASP A 26 11.97 -1.27 -0.76
C ASP A 26 12.10 -2.62 -0.04
N ARG A 27 12.82 -2.66 1.08
CA ARG A 27 13.09 -3.88 1.84
C ARG A 27 13.24 -3.62 3.34
N ALA A 28 12.90 -4.63 4.11
CA ALA A 28 13.09 -4.66 5.57
C ALA A 28 13.61 -6.03 5.99
N LEU A 29 14.16 -6.13 7.19
CA LEU A 29 14.59 -7.38 7.80
C LEU A 29 13.59 -7.78 8.86
N LEU A 30 13.00 -8.96 8.72
CA LEU A 30 12.08 -9.55 9.68
C LEU A 30 12.82 -10.55 10.55
N HIS A 31 12.68 -10.42 11.85
CA HIS A 31 13.09 -11.41 12.86
C HIS A 31 11.84 -12.01 13.47
N SER A 32 11.68 -13.32 13.33
CA SER A 32 10.54 -14.08 13.84
C SER A 32 10.98 -14.91 15.06
N ASP A 33 10.12 -14.99 16.06
CA ASP A 33 10.27 -15.90 17.20
C ASP A 33 9.64 -17.29 16.95
N GLY A 34 9.27 -17.56 15.70
CA GLY A 34 8.43 -18.67 15.27
C GLY A 34 6.97 -18.24 15.14
N GLY A 35 6.13 -19.04 14.51
CA GLY A 35 4.71 -18.71 14.34
C GLY A 35 4.42 -17.46 13.51
N THR A 36 5.38 -17.02 12.69
CA THR A 36 5.21 -15.92 11.72
C THR A 36 5.14 -16.49 10.31
N TRP A 37 4.29 -15.90 9.49
CA TRP A 37 4.07 -16.29 8.10
C TRP A 37 4.28 -15.10 7.18
N ILE A 38 4.89 -15.35 6.03
CA ILE A 38 5.08 -14.36 4.97
C ILE A 38 4.36 -14.89 3.73
N ASN A 39 3.38 -14.15 3.25
CA ASN A 39 2.57 -14.52 2.08
C ASN A 39 1.97 -15.94 2.19
N GLY A 40 1.53 -16.32 3.40
CA GLY A 40 0.94 -17.63 3.68
C GLY A 40 1.93 -18.78 3.82
N SER A 41 3.25 -18.53 3.83
CA SER A 41 4.30 -19.52 4.07
C SER A 41 5.00 -19.26 5.40
N PRO A 42 5.39 -20.29 6.18
CA PRO A 42 6.13 -20.10 7.42
C PRO A 42 7.44 -19.34 7.19
N ALA A 43 7.65 -18.29 7.99
CA ALA A 43 8.86 -17.48 7.91
C ALA A 43 10.02 -18.16 8.67
N PRO A 44 11.24 -18.17 8.08
CA PRO A 44 12.46 -18.45 8.83
C PRO A 44 12.68 -17.43 9.97
N GLU A 45 13.56 -17.75 10.92
CA GLU A 45 13.91 -16.84 12.03
C GLU A 45 14.35 -15.45 11.57
N THR A 46 14.99 -15.38 10.41
CA THR A 46 15.38 -14.11 9.77
C THR A 46 15.04 -14.17 8.29
N SER A 47 14.29 -13.18 7.81
CA SER A 47 13.82 -13.11 6.44
C SER A 47 13.90 -11.68 5.91
N THR A 48 14.21 -11.51 4.63
CA THR A 48 14.10 -10.22 3.96
C THR A 48 12.65 -10.04 3.47
N ILE A 49 12.04 -8.94 3.85
CA ILE A 49 10.71 -8.53 3.43
C ILE A 49 10.84 -7.52 2.30
N PHE A 50 10.05 -7.70 1.26
CA PHE A 50 9.94 -6.82 0.11
C PHE A 50 8.58 -6.11 0.12
N LEU A 51 8.43 -5.14 -0.77
CA LEU A 51 7.14 -4.47 -0.99
C LEU A 51 6.02 -5.48 -1.23
N GLU A 52 4.84 -5.15 -0.75
CA GLU A 52 3.61 -5.97 -0.86
C GLU A 52 3.64 -7.31 -0.10
N ASN A 53 4.72 -7.63 0.63
CA ASN A 53 4.71 -8.83 1.45
C ASN A 53 3.73 -8.68 2.61
N LEU A 54 2.91 -9.72 2.79
CA LEU A 54 1.96 -9.85 3.88
C LEU A 54 2.61 -10.62 5.02
N ILE A 55 2.68 -10.02 6.20
CA ILE A 55 3.24 -10.59 7.42
C ILE A 55 2.06 -10.95 8.34
N GLN A 56 2.04 -12.18 8.84
CA GLN A 56 1.02 -12.67 9.75
C GLN A 56 1.69 -13.30 10.97
N THR A 57 1.29 -12.93 12.17
CA THR A 57 1.74 -13.52 13.43
C THR A 57 0.65 -14.36 14.05
N GLN A 58 1.03 -15.53 14.56
CA GLN A 58 0.11 -16.40 15.28
C GLN A 58 -0.06 -15.96 16.73
N LYS A 59 -1.05 -16.53 17.40
CA LYS A 59 -1.30 -16.32 18.83
C LYS A 59 -0.06 -16.68 19.66
N GLY A 60 0.36 -15.75 20.51
CA GLY A 60 1.50 -15.93 21.40
C GLY A 60 2.87 -15.74 20.73
N HIS A 61 2.92 -15.41 19.45
CA HIS A 61 4.14 -15.15 18.70
C HIS A 61 4.18 -13.70 18.21
N SER A 62 5.38 -13.14 18.20
CA SER A 62 5.63 -11.79 17.70
C SER A 62 6.71 -11.79 16.63
N ALA A 63 6.82 -10.71 15.89
CA ALA A 63 7.91 -10.52 14.95
C ALA A 63 8.45 -9.10 15.05
N LYS A 64 9.75 -8.95 14.82
CA LYS A 64 10.41 -7.66 14.76
C LYS A 64 10.78 -7.36 13.32
N LEU A 65 10.32 -6.24 12.80
CA LEU A 65 10.64 -5.75 11.47
C LEU A 65 11.58 -4.54 11.61
N ASP A 66 12.77 -4.66 11.08
CA ASP A 66 13.75 -3.57 11.00
C ASP A 66 13.79 -3.04 9.57
N ALA A 67 13.25 -1.85 9.36
CA ALA A 67 13.35 -1.07 8.14
C ALA A 67 14.19 0.17 8.42
N GLU A 68 14.90 0.66 7.46
CA GLU A 68 15.89 1.74 7.55
C GLU A 68 15.52 2.88 8.54
N GLY A 69 16.10 2.83 9.75
CA GLY A 69 15.84 3.80 10.83
C GLY A 69 14.51 3.61 11.57
N THR A 70 13.78 2.55 11.28
CA THR A 70 12.50 2.18 11.93
C THR A 70 12.56 0.75 12.43
N THR A 71 12.11 0.55 13.65
CA THR A 71 11.86 -0.78 14.24
C THR A 71 10.37 -0.89 14.51
N VAL A 72 9.77 -1.97 14.03
CA VAL A 72 8.35 -2.30 14.24
C VAL A 72 8.26 -3.63 14.95
N ILE A 73 7.52 -3.69 16.05
CA ILE A 73 7.14 -4.94 16.71
C ILE A 73 5.72 -5.28 16.24
N VAL A 74 5.62 -6.38 15.51
CA VAL A 74 4.34 -6.95 15.10
C VAL A 74 3.88 -7.86 16.24
N GLN A 75 2.80 -7.46 16.91
CA GLN A 75 2.25 -8.17 18.07
C GLN A 75 1.58 -9.50 17.65
N PRO A 76 1.25 -10.39 18.57
CA PRO A 76 0.50 -11.61 18.27
C PRO A 76 -0.83 -11.32 17.56
N GLU A 77 -1.30 -12.29 16.76
CA GLU A 77 -2.58 -12.23 16.06
C GLU A 77 -2.72 -10.96 15.18
N THR A 78 -1.65 -10.58 14.49
CA THR A 78 -1.58 -9.38 13.65
C THR A 78 -1.35 -9.77 12.19
N VAL A 79 -2.05 -9.05 11.31
CA VAL A 79 -1.88 -9.12 9.85
C VAL A 79 -1.51 -7.73 9.35
N VAL A 80 -0.35 -7.61 8.74
CA VAL A 80 0.19 -6.34 8.22
C VAL A 80 0.88 -6.55 6.88
N GLN A 81 0.67 -5.63 5.96
CA GLN A 81 1.36 -5.58 4.67
C GLN A 81 2.42 -4.48 4.70
N PHE A 82 3.59 -4.78 4.15
CA PHE A 82 4.70 -3.84 4.05
C PHE A 82 4.70 -3.13 2.70
N GLU A 83 4.61 -1.80 2.69
CA GLU A 83 4.63 -0.95 1.49
C GLU A 83 5.78 0.10 1.56
N GLY A 84 6.95 -0.30 2.09
CA GLY A 84 8.12 0.57 2.19
C GLY A 84 8.04 1.55 3.36
N ASP A 85 7.59 2.77 3.12
CA ASP A 85 7.37 3.80 4.15
C ASP A 85 5.99 3.74 4.81
N LEU A 86 5.17 2.79 4.39
CA LEU A 86 3.81 2.58 4.86
C LEU A 86 3.60 1.13 5.28
N LEU A 87 2.98 0.93 6.43
CA LEU A 87 2.46 -0.36 6.89
C LEU A 87 0.94 -0.33 6.80
N VAL A 88 0.36 -1.30 6.11
CA VAL A 88 -1.10 -1.47 6.04
C VAL A 88 -1.51 -2.54 7.03
N LEU A 89 -2.09 -2.12 8.14
CA LEU A 89 -2.61 -3.01 9.19
C LEU A 89 -4.03 -3.43 8.84
N ASP A 90 -4.25 -4.72 8.68
CA ASP A 90 -5.57 -5.30 8.44
C ASP A 90 -6.28 -5.57 9.77
N HIS A 91 -5.59 -6.19 10.72
CA HIS A 91 -6.03 -6.30 12.11
C HIS A 91 -4.85 -6.58 13.04
N GLY A 92 -5.07 -6.41 14.35
CA GLY A 92 -4.09 -6.67 15.37
C GLY A 92 -3.40 -5.42 15.89
N SER A 93 -2.10 -5.50 16.19
CA SER A 93 -1.40 -4.40 16.88
C SER A 93 0.06 -4.29 16.44
N LEU A 94 0.51 -3.06 16.27
CA LEU A 94 1.88 -2.69 15.91
C LEU A 94 2.43 -1.70 16.93
N GLN A 95 3.68 -1.89 17.35
CA GLN A 95 4.44 -0.90 18.10
C GLN A 95 5.60 -0.40 17.24
N LEU A 96 5.69 0.90 17.03
CA LEU A 96 6.67 1.51 16.15
C LEU A 96 7.64 2.40 16.90
N SER A 97 8.93 2.29 16.56
CA SER A 97 9.98 3.22 16.93
C SER A 97 10.64 3.70 15.64
N THR A 98 10.28 4.87 15.16
CA THR A 98 10.77 5.39 13.88
C THR A 98 11.54 6.70 14.06
N ALA A 99 12.67 6.81 13.38
CA ALA A 99 13.39 8.06 13.16
C ALA A 99 13.16 8.60 11.73
N ARG A 100 12.23 7.97 11.01
CA ARG A 100 11.74 8.37 9.70
C ARG A 100 10.21 8.49 9.74
N GLU A 101 9.61 8.94 8.66
CA GLU A 101 8.16 9.10 8.55
C GLU A 101 7.45 7.78 8.20
N MET A 102 7.79 6.67 8.90
CA MET A 102 7.04 5.43 8.73
C MET A 102 5.59 5.65 9.16
N LYS A 103 4.67 5.38 8.25
CA LYS A 103 3.23 5.59 8.42
C LYS A 103 2.54 4.25 8.67
N VAL A 104 1.40 4.29 9.36
CA VAL A 104 0.52 3.12 9.50
C VAL A 104 -0.85 3.48 8.98
N ARG A 105 -1.37 2.68 8.05
CA ARG A 105 -2.73 2.80 7.53
C ARG A 105 -3.58 1.64 8.04
N VAL A 106 -4.70 1.96 8.61
CA VAL A 106 -5.76 1.04 9.01
C VAL A 106 -7.02 1.48 8.27
N ASN A 107 -7.39 0.74 7.25
CA ASN A 107 -8.49 1.13 6.35
C ASN A 107 -8.35 2.57 5.82
N CYS A 108 -9.22 3.49 6.27
CA CYS A 108 -9.21 4.90 5.89
C CYS A 108 -8.49 5.81 6.88
N ILE A 109 -7.96 5.26 7.95
CA ILE A 109 -7.21 6.01 8.96
C ILE A 109 -5.72 5.84 8.69
N THR A 110 -5.00 6.95 8.58
CA THR A 110 -3.53 6.93 8.43
C THR A 110 -2.90 7.65 9.61
N VAL A 111 -2.00 6.99 10.30
CA VAL A 111 -1.21 7.52 11.42
C VAL A 111 0.16 7.92 10.88
N ILE A 112 0.56 9.17 11.12
CA ILE A 112 1.76 9.78 10.55
C ILE A 112 2.55 10.45 11.69
N PRO A 113 3.83 10.12 11.91
CA PRO A 113 4.70 10.90 12.80
C PRO A 113 4.78 12.37 12.34
N ILE A 114 4.74 13.32 13.28
CA ILE A 114 4.80 14.75 12.94
C ILE A 114 6.25 15.21 12.75
N THR A 115 7.20 14.55 13.42
CA THR A 115 8.61 14.94 13.42
C THR A 115 9.48 13.82 12.87
N ALA A 116 10.59 14.18 12.24
CA ALA A 116 11.63 13.25 11.81
C ALA A 116 12.52 12.74 12.99
N ASP A 117 12.28 13.22 14.20
CA ASP A 117 12.92 12.69 15.40
C ASP A 117 12.36 11.31 15.77
N ARG A 118 13.10 10.55 16.59
CA ARG A 118 12.63 9.23 17.03
C ARG A 118 11.29 9.33 17.76
N THR A 119 10.25 8.87 17.08
CA THR A 119 8.87 8.82 17.54
C THR A 119 8.52 7.38 17.93
N LEU A 120 7.90 7.21 19.11
CA LEU A 120 7.35 5.92 19.54
C LEU A 120 5.83 6.02 19.61
N TYR A 121 5.17 5.11 18.92
CA TYR A 121 3.72 5.05 18.96
C TYR A 121 3.21 3.63 18.71
N ASP A 122 2.03 3.34 19.22
CA ASP A 122 1.35 2.06 19.07
C ASP A 122 0.07 2.28 18.26
N VAL A 123 -0.24 1.36 17.36
CA VAL A 123 -1.47 1.35 16.59
C VAL A 123 -2.08 -0.05 16.73
N SER A 124 -3.32 -0.11 17.16
CA SER A 124 -4.06 -1.36 17.21
C SER A 124 -5.41 -1.23 16.53
N ASP A 125 -5.79 -2.30 15.85
CA ASP A 125 -7.11 -2.49 15.28
C ASP A 125 -7.72 -3.76 15.85
N VAL A 126 -8.71 -3.56 16.70
CA VAL A 126 -9.41 -4.64 17.40
C VAL A 126 -10.92 -4.33 17.37
N ASP A 127 -11.71 -5.29 16.93
CA ASP A 127 -13.17 -5.18 16.86
C ASP A 127 -13.67 -3.94 16.10
N GLY A 128 -12.99 -3.55 15.02
CA GLY A 128 -13.34 -2.40 14.19
C GLY A 128 -13.09 -1.06 14.88
N LYS A 129 -12.19 -1.04 15.87
CA LYS A 129 -11.75 0.18 16.57
C LYS A 129 -10.25 0.35 16.44
N VAL A 130 -9.88 1.46 15.85
CA VAL A 130 -8.48 1.86 15.73
C VAL A 130 -8.10 2.68 16.96
N ARG A 131 -7.15 2.16 17.74
CA ARG A 131 -6.57 2.82 18.90
C ARG A 131 -5.15 3.25 18.56
N VAL A 132 -4.84 4.51 18.81
CA VAL A 132 -3.50 5.09 18.60
C VAL A 132 -3.01 5.65 19.92
N VAL A 133 -1.82 5.24 20.33
CA VAL A 133 -1.13 5.74 21.52
C VAL A 133 0.19 6.37 21.12
N ALA A 134 0.40 7.63 21.46
CA ALA A 134 1.66 8.32 21.22
C ALA A 134 2.53 8.25 22.49
N SER A 135 3.45 7.28 22.53
CA SER A 135 4.32 7.07 23.72
C SER A 135 5.46 8.08 23.80
N LYS A 136 5.96 8.56 22.65
CA LYS A 136 7.00 9.59 22.58
C LYS A 136 6.84 10.37 21.30
N LYS A 137 6.74 11.69 21.42
CA LYS A 137 6.43 12.63 20.34
C LYS A 137 4.99 12.51 19.82
N ASP A 138 4.53 13.55 19.19
CA ASP A 138 3.17 13.66 18.68
C ASP A 138 3.00 12.91 17.36
N VAL A 139 1.83 12.34 17.16
CA VAL A 139 1.45 11.71 15.89
C VAL A 139 0.16 12.35 15.34
N LYS A 140 0.08 12.46 14.04
CA LYS A 140 -1.09 12.94 13.32
C LYS A 140 -1.93 11.75 12.87
N VAL A 141 -3.20 11.77 13.19
CA VAL A 141 -4.18 10.80 12.72
C VAL A 141 -5.03 11.48 11.66
N HIS A 142 -4.86 11.03 10.42
CA HIS A 142 -5.59 11.50 9.25
C HIS A 142 -6.68 10.49 8.91
N ALA A 143 -7.94 10.89 9.00
CA ALA A 143 -9.05 10.08 8.53
C ALA A 143 -9.46 10.56 7.14
N GLN A 144 -9.31 9.72 6.13
CA GLN A 144 -9.73 10.00 4.78
C GLN A 144 -11.26 9.90 4.71
N ALA A 145 -11.94 11.05 4.67
CA ALA A 145 -13.37 11.06 4.41
C ALA A 145 -13.62 10.47 3.02
N SER A 146 -14.47 9.42 2.95
CA SER A 146 -14.88 8.92 1.65
C SER A 146 -15.51 10.07 0.85
N ALA A 147 -15.11 10.24 -0.41
CA ALA A 147 -15.38 11.39 -1.29
C ALA A 147 -16.87 11.66 -1.58
N PHE A 148 -17.82 11.03 -0.86
CA PHE A 148 -19.25 11.06 -1.12
C PHE A 148 -20.11 11.86 -0.14
N ARG A 149 -19.54 12.43 0.90
CA ARG A 149 -20.31 13.35 1.76
C ARG A 149 -19.81 14.77 1.56
N LYS A 150 -20.41 15.51 0.62
CA LYS A 150 -20.52 16.97 0.69
C LYS A 150 -21.39 17.32 1.90
N THR A 151 -20.92 17.05 3.10
CA THR A 151 -21.35 17.77 4.27
C THR A 151 -20.78 19.17 4.12
N LYS A 152 -21.57 20.17 4.36
CA LYS A 152 -21.32 21.63 4.17
C LYS A 152 -20.11 22.17 4.96
N THR A 153 -19.34 21.31 5.60
CA THR A 153 -18.10 21.55 6.29
C THR A 153 -17.16 20.42 5.88
N GLY A 154 -16.21 20.71 4.98
CA GLY A 154 -15.16 19.78 4.56
C GLY A 154 -14.17 19.56 5.69
N GLU A 155 -14.60 18.95 6.78
CA GLU A 155 -13.68 18.48 7.82
C GLU A 155 -13.09 17.14 7.40
N THR A 156 -11.95 17.24 6.71
CA THR A 156 -10.92 16.23 6.83
C THR A 156 -10.58 16.21 8.30
N SER A 157 -11.03 15.20 9.07
CA SER A 157 -10.85 15.23 10.52
C SER A 157 -9.43 14.78 10.88
N ASP A 158 -8.47 15.64 10.56
CA ASP A 158 -7.12 15.54 11.08
C ASP A 158 -7.17 15.75 12.58
N SER A 159 -6.56 14.86 13.32
CA SER A 159 -6.39 15.04 14.76
C SER A 159 -4.97 14.71 15.15
N ILE A 160 -4.46 15.46 16.10
CA ILE A 160 -3.15 15.23 16.70
C ILE A 160 -3.38 14.41 17.98
N VAL A 161 -2.59 13.36 18.16
CA VAL A 161 -2.43 12.64 19.41
C VAL A 161 -1.10 13.07 19.98
N ARG A 162 -1.13 13.74 21.14
CA ARG A 162 0.06 14.27 21.77
C ARG A 162 0.82 13.19 22.53
N GLU A 163 2.08 13.44 22.80
CA GLU A 163 2.90 12.56 23.65
C GLU A 163 2.18 12.24 24.97
N GLY A 164 2.05 10.94 25.28
CA GLY A 164 1.34 10.43 26.43
C GLY A 164 -0.19 10.32 26.27
N GLU A 165 -0.73 10.73 25.12
CA GLU A 165 -2.17 10.63 24.84
C GLU A 165 -2.51 9.34 24.08
N GLU A 166 -3.76 8.91 24.29
CA GLU A 166 -4.40 7.82 23.57
C GLU A 166 -5.65 8.33 22.86
N LYS A 167 -5.90 7.84 21.65
CA LYS A 167 -7.11 8.16 20.90
C LYS A 167 -7.67 6.93 20.23
N THR A 168 -8.96 6.70 20.42
CA THR A 168 -9.70 5.61 19.76
C THR A 168 -10.66 6.21 18.75
N ARG A 169 -10.75 5.58 17.56
CA ARG A 169 -11.71 5.91 16.50
C ARG A 169 -12.34 4.65 15.95
N ASP A 170 -13.58 4.76 15.52
CA ASP A 170 -14.24 3.68 14.78
C ASP A 170 -13.62 3.59 13.37
N GLU A 171 -13.34 2.38 12.94
CA GLU A 171 -12.73 2.04 11.65
C GLU A 171 -13.66 2.33 10.46
N HIS A 172 -14.95 2.52 10.72
CA HIS A 172 -15.96 2.66 9.67
C HIS A 172 -15.68 3.86 8.76
N CYS A 173 -14.91 3.59 7.71
CA CYS A 173 -15.00 4.35 6.48
C CYS A 173 -16.41 4.12 5.95
N VAL A 174 -17.35 4.98 6.28
CA VAL A 174 -18.68 4.91 5.71
C VAL A 174 -18.52 5.05 4.20
N ALA A 175 -18.31 3.93 3.52
CA ALA A 175 -18.63 3.82 2.11
C ALA A 175 -20.13 4.14 2.07
N ALA A 176 -20.47 5.36 1.62
CA ALA A 176 -21.84 5.73 1.39
C ALA A 176 -22.41 4.66 0.47
N ALA A 177 -23.22 3.75 1.04
CA ALA A 177 -24.07 2.90 0.24
C ALA A 177 -24.77 3.87 -0.69
N LYS A 178 -24.50 3.75 -2.02
CA LYS A 178 -25.30 4.47 -3.02
C LYS A 178 -26.74 4.16 -2.70
N PRO A 179 -27.58 5.16 -2.36
CA PRO A 179 -28.99 4.90 -2.36
C PRO A 179 -29.27 4.43 -3.78
N VAL A 180 -29.77 3.20 -3.91
CA VAL A 180 -30.39 2.74 -5.14
C VAL A 180 -31.67 3.58 -5.25
N THR A 181 -31.53 4.82 -5.64
CA THR A 181 -32.62 5.67 -6.07
C THR A 181 -33.08 5.10 -7.41
N GLY A 182 -34.34 4.73 -7.37
CA GLY A 182 -35.08 4.03 -8.41
C GLY A 182 -34.58 4.23 -9.83
N ILE A 183 -34.49 3.15 -10.53
CA ILE A 183 -34.32 3.07 -11.97
C ILE A 183 -35.36 4.00 -12.60
N PRO A 184 -34.95 5.12 -13.24
CA PRO A 184 -35.87 5.79 -14.15
C PRO A 184 -36.05 4.87 -15.34
N SER A 185 -37.17 4.17 -15.37
CA SER A 185 -37.63 3.47 -16.58
C SER A 185 -37.88 4.54 -17.62
N ASN A 186 -37.08 4.59 -18.66
CA ASN A 186 -37.27 5.17 -19.99
C ASN A 186 -36.04 5.95 -20.44
N GLY A 187 -34.98 5.22 -20.78
CA GLY A 187 -33.89 5.73 -21.59
C GLY A 187 -33.26 4.56 -22.35
N PRO A 188 -32.79 4.74 -23.58
CA PRO A 188 -32.16 3.66 -24.34
C PRO A 188 -30.95 3.17 -23.57
N LEU A 189 -30.85 1.86 -23.34
CA LEU A 189 -29.81 1.16 -22.57
C LEU A 189 -28.36 1.47 -22.99
N LEU A 190 -28.19 2.16 -24.12
CA LEU A 190 -26.90 2.50 -24.72
C LEU A 190 -26.32 3.82 -24.24
N ASP A 191 -27.05 4.62 -23.45
CA ASP A 191 -26.56 5.93 -22.99
C ASP A 191 -25.84 5.88 -21.65
N SER A 192 -25.79 4.71 -20.99
CA SER A 192 -25.00 4.56 -19.78
C SER A 192 -23.51 4.51 -20.10
N LEU A 193 -22.71 5.24 -19.33
CA LEU A 193 -21.24 5.25 -19.47
C LEU A 193 -20.67 3.82 -19.38
N GLY A 194 -21.28 2.94 -18.58
CA GLY A 194 -20.90 1.54 -18.46
C GLY A 194 -21.11 0.74 -19.74
N ALA A 195 -22.22 0.97 -20.48
CA ALA A 195 -22.47 0.29 -21.74
C ALA A 195 -21.47 0.70 -22.84
N LYS A 196 -21.07 1.98 -22.86
CA LYS A 196 -20.04 2.49 -23.79
C LYS A 196 -18.67 1.88 -23.53
N ILE A 197 -18.26 1.75 -22.26
CA ILE A 197 -16.97 1.15 -21.87
C ILE A 197 -16.96 -0.35 -22.19
N THR A 198 -18.03 -1.08 -21.87
CA THR A 198 -18.12 -2.52 -22.14
C THR A 198 -18.11 -2.80 -23.64
N GLY A 199 -18.79 -1.99 -24.44
CA GLY A 199 -18.80 -2.11 -25.90
C GLY A 199 -17.41 -1.95 -26.52
N VAL A 200 -16.63 -0.96 -26.10
CA VAL A 200 -15.27 -0.72 -26.60
C VAL A 200 -14.33 -1.87 -26.24
N VAL A 201 -14.41 -2.40 -25.01
CA VAL A 201 -13.57 -3.52 -24.57
C VAL A 201 -13.88 -4.79 -25.35
N VAL A 202 -15.16 -5.12 -25.58
CA VAL A 202 -15.57 -6.31 -26.33
C VAL A 202 -15.13 -6.23 -27.80
N VAL A 203 -15.33 -5.09 -28.45
CA VAL A 203 -14.88 -4.90 -29.84
C VAL A 203 -13.35 -4.96 -29.94
N GLY A 204 -12.63 -4.35 -28.99
CA GLY A 204 -11.16 -4.38 -28.95
C GLY A 204 -10.60 -5.80 -28.79
N LEU A 205 -11.19 -6.63 -27.94
CA LEU A 205 -10.78 -8.02 -27.74
C LEU A 205 -11.05 -8.89 -28.97
N ILE A 206 -12.18 -8.71 -29.65
CA ILE A 206 -12.52 -9.47 -30.87
C ILE A 206 -11.57 -9.11 -32.01
N THR A 207 -11.26 -7.81 -32.20
CA THR A 207 -10.29 -7.38 -33.22
C THR A 207 -8.89 -7.87 -32.92
N CYS A 208 -8.44 -7.84 -31.68
CA CYS A 208 -7.12 -8.36 -31.30
C CYS A 208 -7.04 -9.88 -31.55
N TYR A 209 -8.09 -10.63 -31.18
CA TYR A 209 -8.14 -12.08 -31.42
C TYR A 209 -8.13 -12.44 -32.91
N ALA A 210 -8.87 -11.67 -33.74
CA ALA A 210 -8.92 -11.89 -35.20
C ALA A 210 -7.58 -11.56 -35.89
N LEU A 211 -6.89 -10.52 -35.42
CA LEU A 211 -5.59 -10.11 -35.99
C LEU A 211 -4.42 -10.98 -35.51
N CYS A 212 -4.51 -11.56 -34.32
CA CYS A 212 -3.45 -12.44 -33.78
C CYS A 212 -3.57 -13.90 -34.28
N ARG A 213 -4.69 -14.28 -34.89
CA ARG A 213 -4.85 -15.58 -35.50
C ARG A 213 -4.22 -15.56 -36.89
N GLY A 214 -2.88 -15.80 -36.94
CA GLY A 214 -2.17 -15.96 -38.19
C GLY A 214 -2.76 -17.11 -39.05
N PRO A 215 -2.54 -17.07 -40.37
CA PRO A 215 -2.99 -18.17 -41.22
C PRO A 215 -2.37 -19.50 -40.79
N GLU A 216 -3.18 -20.55 -40.71
CA GLU A 216 -2.66 -21.88 -40.38
C GLU A 216 -1.57 -22.30 -41.37
N PRO A 217 -0.46 -22.89 -40.90
CA PRO A 217 0.55 -23.37 -41.79
C PRO A 217 -0.01 -24.54 -42.62
N VAL A 218 -0.04 -24.33 -43.94
CA VAL A 218 -0.42 -25.39 -44.89
C VAL A 218 0.67 -26.45 -44.84
N SER A 219 0.34 -27.66 -44.39
CA SER A 219 1.24 -28.80 -44.44
C SER A 219 1.58 -29.10 -45.91
N PRO A 220 2.89 -29.27 -46.28
CA PRO A 220 3.21 -29.72 -47.60
C PRO A 220 2.80 -31.19 -47.75
N ASP A 221 2.04 -31.47 -48.79
CA ASP A 221 1.67 -32.84 -49.19
C ASP A 221 2.98 -33.63 -49.47
N LYS A 222 3.07 -34.78 -48.83
CA LYS A 222 4.11 -35.78 -49.11
C LYS A 222 3.89 -36.42 -50.47
N PRO A 223 4.90 -36.64 -51.29
CA PRO A 223 4.81 -37.38 -52.52
C PRO A 223 4.58 -38.87 -52.31
#